data_9cd38c55401a4fa2934f2ccd4ce1f703
#
_entry.id   9cd38c55401a4fa2934f2ccd4ce1f703
#
_cell.length_a   1.000
_cell.length_b   1.000
_cell.length_c   1.000
_cell.angle_alpha   90.00
_cell.angle_beta   90.00
_cell.angle_gamma   90.00
#
_symmetry.space_group_name_H-M   'P 1'
#
loop_
_entity.id
_entity.type
_entity.pdbx_description
1 polymer ?
#
loop_
_entity_poly.entity_id
_entity_poly.type
_entity_poly.pdbx_seq_one_letter_code
_entity_poly.pdbx_strand_id
1 'polypeptide(L)'
;MNISLLKQICAVPTKTHEEDRMVHFLTSLINSDESRFGRCVVDAHRNIFVVKGDADYYPTVAAHIDSVQPIREVQVREHFDVLTAEFAGKQVGFGADDKTGVYVCLELLQRFDKIAVAFFAGEEQGCQGAFAADLNRFDQMAYMLEFDCPSRGLMSYTSAGQRLFENNGDFIKSALPVLNKYGTEWQRHPYTDVMAVAQRTKLSCLNLSSGYYNWHACDEYIRLSDVEVAVEMAAELIPELGWRVLDRKRADATSTPLVEIKPLRVVDKLLG
;
A
#
# COMPACT_ATOMS: atom_id res chain seq x y z
N MET A 1 16.82 -5.16 -4.17
CA MET A 1 16.11 -3.86 -4.16
C MET A 1 16.74 -2.85 -5.11
N ASN A 2 15.95 -2.06 -5.89
CA ASN A 2 16.44 -0.98 -6.76
C ASN A 2 16.41 0.37 -6.02
N ILE A 3 17.48 0.66 -5.26
CA ILE A 3 17.60 1.89 -4.46
C ILE A 3 17.53 3.15 -5.34
N SER A 4 18.05 3.10 -6.57
CA SER A 4 17.97 4.23 -7.49
C SER A 4 16.52 4.60 -7.83
N LEU A 5 15.65 3.61 -8.08
CA LEU A 5 14.24 3.84 -8.34
C LEU A 5 13.53 4.41 -7.10
N LEU A 6 13.80 3.84 -5.92
CA LEU A 6 13.22 4.35 -4.67
C LEU A 6 13.61 5.83 -4.43
N LYS A 7 14.87 6.19 -4.65
CA LYS A 7 15.31 7.59 -4.54
C LYS A 7 14.63 8.51 -5.55
N GLN A 8 14.40 8.04 -6.78
CA GLN A 8 13.68 8.82 -7.80
C GLN A 8 12.23 9.06 -7.35
N ILE A 9 11.52 8.04 -6.85
CA ILE A 9 10.17 8.16 -6.30
C ILE A 9 10.16 9.17 -5.15
N CYS A 10 11.09 9.02 -4.19
CA CYS A 10 11.21 9.91 -3.03
C CYS A 10 11.47 11.38 -3.41
N ALA A 11 12.19 11.60 -4.51
CA ALA A 11 12.50 12.95 -4.99
C ALA A 11 11.32 13.65 -5.70
N VAL A 12 10.26 12.93 -6.11
CA VAL A 12 9.08 13.54 -6.74
C VAL A 12 8.30 14.36 -5.72
N PRO A 13 8.19 15.68 -5.88
CA PRO A 13 7.33 16.48 -5.01
C PRO A 13 5.86 16.14 -5.22
N THR A 14 5.17 15.80 -4.15
CA THR A 14 3.74 15.51 -4.18
C THR A 14 3.08 16.00 -2.89
N LYS A 15 1.82 16.38 -2.98
CA LYS A 15 0.98 16.77 -1.86
C LYS A 15 -0.47 16.47 -2.22
N THR A 16 -1.32 16.27 -1.21
CA THR A 16 -2.76 16.06 -1.43
C THR A 16 -3.34 17.19 -2.29
N HIS A 17 -4.04 16.82 -3.35
CA HIS A 17 -4.59 17.66 -4.44
C HIS A 17 -3.55 18.24 -5.42
N GLU A 18 -2.27 17.95 -5.24
CA GLU A 18 -1.16 18.37 -6.11
C GLU A 18 -0.31 17.15 -6.53
N GLU A 19 -0.98 16.04 -6.91
CA GLU A 19 -0.35 14.75 -7.26
C GLU A 19 0.13 14.68 -8.71
N ASP A 20 -0.16 15.67 -9.55
CA ASP A 20 0.08 15.61 -11.00
C ASP A 20 1.51 15.21 -11.38
N ARG A 21 2.53 15.62 -10.61
CA ARG A 21 3.93 15.23 -10.83
C ARG A 21 4.17 13.75 -10.58
N MET A 22 3.58 13.18 -9.53
CA MET A 22 3.68 11.75 -9.21
C MET A 22 2.90 10.93 -10.24
N VAL A 23 1.70 11.37 -10.63
CA VAL A 23 0.92 10.74 -11.71
C VAL A 23 1.72 10.72 -13.00
N HIS A 24 2.33 11.84 -13.39
CA HIS A 24 3.17 11.91 -14.59
C HIS A 24 4.40 11.00 -14.49
N PHE A 25 5.09 10.99 -13.35
CA PHE A 25 6.25 10.13 -13.13
C PHE A 25 5.89 8.65 -13.27
N LEU A 26 4.85 8.20 -12.55
CA LEU A 26 4.42 6.80 -12.55
C LEU A 26 3.90 6.36 -13.92
N THR A 27 3.05 7.15 -14.55
CA THR A 27 2.52 6.82 -15.89
C THR A 27 3.61 6.80 -16.96
N SER A 28 4.59 7.72 -16.89
CA SER A 28 5.73 7.72 -17.80
C SER A 28 6.61 6.49 -17.61
N LEU A 29 6.89 6.11 -16.36
CA LEU A 29 7.65 4.91 -16.04
C LEU A 29 6.94 3.64 -16.52
N ILE A 30 5.67 3.48 -16.20
CA ILE A 30 4.88 2.28 -16.54
C ILE A 30 4.73 2.17 -18.06
N ASN A 31 4.40 3.25 -18.76
CA ASN A 31 4.23 3.25 -20.21
C ASN A 31 5.55 3.12 -20.99
N SER A 32 6.70 3.30 -20.32
CA SER A 32 8.01 3.11 -20.98
C SER A 32 8.30 1.66 -21.35
N ASP A 33 7.69 0.71 -20.62
CA ASP A 33 7.84 -0.73 -20.85
C ASP A 33 6.59 -1.50 -20.39
N GLU A 34 5.61 -1.61 -21.29
CA GLU A 34 4.34 -2.33 -21.02
C GLU A 34 4.58 -3.81 -20.71
N SER A 35 5.60 -4.43 -21.28
CA SER A 35 5.93 -5.83 -21.02
C SER A 35 6.39 -6.06 -19.58
N ARG A 36 7.05 -5.07 -19.02
CA ARG A 36 7.59 -5.09 -17.65
C ARG A 36 6.55 -4.69 -16.60
N PHE A 37 5.77 -3.66 -16.89
CA PHE A 37 4.88 -3.03 -15.91
C PHE A 37 3.39 -3.25 -16.17
N GLY A 38 2.97 -3.63 -17.38
CA GLY A 38 1.57 -3.74 -17.73
C GLY A 38 0.99 -2.43 -18.27
N ARG A 39 -0.36 -2.40 -18.38
CA ARG A 39 -1.11 -1.26 -18.90
C ARG A 39 -1.68 -0.44 -17.76
N CYS A 40 -1.51 0.88 -17.82
CA CYS A 40 -2.08 1.78 -16.84
C CYS A 40 -3.23 2.64 -17.42
N VAL A 41 -4.16 2.97 -16.53
CA VAL A 41 -5.25 3.92 -16.77
C VAL A 41 -5.31 4.88 -15.60
N VAL A 42 -5.42 6.17 -15.89
CA VAL A 42 -5.63 7.22 -14.88
C VAL A 42 -7.11 7.60 -14.91
N ASP A 43 -7.74 7.65 -13.76
CA ASP A 43 -9.13 8.11 -13.66
C ASP A 43 -9.23 9.64 -13.44
N ALA A 44 -10.47 10.15 -13.37
CA ALA A 44 -10.73 11.58 -13.18
C ALA A 44 -10.29 12.10 -11.80
N HIS A 45 -9.99 11.20 -10.84
CA HIS A 45 -9.58 11.51 -9.49
C HIS A 45 -8.07 11.33 -9.28
N ARG A 46 -7.29 11.16 -10.38
CA ARG A 46 -5.84 10.89 -10.40
C ARG A 46 -5.43 9.53 -9.87
N ASN A 47 -6.36 8.62 -9.57
CA ASN A 47 -5.99 7.25 -9.28
C ASN A 47 -5.39 6.60 -10.51
N ILE A 48 -4.36 5.77 -10.32
CA ILE A 48 -3.72 5.03 -11.39
C ILE A 48 -4.00 3.55 -11.16
N PHE A 49 -4.63 2.91 -12.14
CA PHE A 49 -4.87 1.46 -12.14
C PHE A 49 -3.97 0.81 -13.17
N VAL A 50 -3.25 -0.22 -12.76
CA VAL A 50 -2.34 -0.97 -13.62
C VAL A 50 -2.77 -2.42 -13.64
N VAL A 51 -2.79 -3.03 -14.82
CA VAL A 51 -3.03 -4.46 -15.00
C VAL A 51 -1.94 -5.05 -15.86
N LYS A 52 -1.32 -6.13 -15.39
CA LYS A 52 -0.31 -6.89 -16.12
C LYS A 52 -0.75 -8.33 -16.31
N GLY A 53 -0.54 -8.84 -17.53
CA GLY A 53 -0.89 -10.20 -17.92
C GLY A 53 -2.40 -10.39 -18.16
N ASP A 54 -2.80 -11.65 -18.38
CA ASP A 54 -4.17 -12.05 -18.62
C ASP A 54 -4.59 -13.10 -17.58
N ALA A 55 -5.58 -12.78 -16.75
CA ALA A 55 -6.12 -13.62 -15.70
C ALA A 55 -7.60 -13.31 -15.47
N ASP A 56 -8.36 -14.28 -14.98
CA ASP A 56 -9.75 -14.07 -14.56
C ASP A 56 -9.83 -13.13 -13.34
N TYR A 57 -8.90 -13.29 -12.41
CA TYR A 57 -8.75 -12.46 -11.21
C TYR A 57 -7.28 -12.14 -10.93
N TYR A 58 -7.03 -10.95 -10.40
CA TYR A 58 -5.68 -10.46 -10.10
C TYR A 58 -5.47 -10.27 -8.61
N PRO A 59 -4.38 -10.82 -8.02
CA PRO A 59 -3.79 -10.25 -6.82
C PRO A 59 -3.61 -8.76 -7.05
N THR A 60 -4.08 -7.95 -6.12
CA THR A 60 -3.95 -6.50 -6.27
C THR A 60 -3.14 -5.94 -5.12
N VAL A 61 -2.19 -5.06 -5.44
CA VAL A 61 -1.41 -4.33 -4.46
C VAL A 61 -1.72 -2.84 -4.58
N ALA A 62 -1.64 -2.10 -3.46
CA ALA A 62 -2.01 -0.71 -3.43
C ALA A 62 -1.05 0.13 -2.58
N ALA A 63 -1.01 1.43 -2.87
CA ALA A 63 -0.33 2.48 -2.13
C ALA A 63 -0.98 3.82 -2.47
N HIS A 64 -0.81 4.85 -1.63
CA HIS A 64 -1.23 6.19 -2.01
C HIS A 64 -0.08 7.02 -2.60
N ILE A 65 -0.44 8.06 -3.38
CA ILE A 65 0.52 8.88 -4.13
C ILE A 65 0.59 10.33 -3.66
N ASP A 66 -0.26 10.74 -2.77
CA ASP A 66 -0.21 12.05 -2.14
C ASP A 66 0.69 12.06 -0.88
N SER A 67 0.79 13.19 -0.23
CA SER A 67 1.58 13.39 0.98
C SER A 67 1.13 14.67 1.67
N VAL A 68 1.29 14.76 2.97
CA VAL A 68 1.10 16.02 3.75
C VAL A 68 2.24 17.01 3.55
N GLN A 69 3.35 16.60 2.95
CA GLN A 69 4.56 17.42 2.87
C GLN A 69 4.39 18.61 1.90
N PRO A 70 4.99 19.75 2.19
CA PRO A 70 4.98 20.87 1.25
C PRO A 70 5.66 20.52 -0.07
N ILE A 71 5.12 21.04 -1.19
CA ILE A 71 5.74 20.90 -2.51
C ILE A 71 7.10 21.61 -2.51
N ARG A 72 8.18 20.82 -2.66
CA ARG A 72 9.57 21.30 -2.76
C ARG A 72 10.48 20.24 -3.37
N GLU A 73 11.51 20.67 -4.05
CA GLU A 73 12.57 19.80 -4.57
C GLU A 73 13.51 19.43 -3.42
N VAL A 74 13.54 18.16 -3.05
CA VAL A 74 14.40 17.65 -1.97
C VAL A 74 15.61 16.89 -2.51
N GLN A 75 16.67 16.87 -1.73
CA GLN A 75 17.83 16.02 -2.00
C GLN A 75 17.73 14.76 -1.14
N VAL A 76 17.44 13.61 -1.75
CA VAL A 76 17.39 12.34 -1.05
C VAL A 76 18.83 11.88 -0.72
N ARG A 77 19.08 11.61 0.54
CA ARG A 77 20.37 11.16 1.09
C ARG A 77 20.26 9.71 1.55
N GLU A 78 21.30 8.95 1.25
CA GLU A 78 21.46 7.59 1.72
C GLU A 78 22.62 7.53 2.71
N HIS A 79 22.31 7.00 3.89
CA HIS A 79 23.29 6.74 4.95
C HIS A 79 23.13 5.29 5.44
N PHE A 80 24.00 4.39 4.98
CA PHE A 80 23.92 2.95 5.25
C PHE A 80 22.53 2.39 4.86
N ASP A 81 21.73 1.98 5.83
CA ASP A 81 20.40 1.38 5.68
C ASP A 81 19.25 2.40 5.70
N VAL A 82 19.55 3.70 5.65
CA VAL A 82 18.54 4.76 5.85
C VAL A 82 18.55 5.75 4.69
N LEU A 83 17.33 6.09 4.20
CA LEU A 83 17.11 7.25 3.34
C LEU A 83 16.46 8.37 4.16
N THR A 84 16.98 9.57 3.98
CA THR A 84 16.44 10.84 4.48
C THR A 84 16.34 11.84 3.34
N ALA A 85 15.71 12.99 3.56
CA ALA A 85 15.73 14.07 2.59
C ALA A 85 16.16 15.39 3.21
N GLU A 86 16.82 16.22 2.40
CA GLU A 86 17.28 17.54 2.78
C GLU A 86 16.73 18.62 1.86
N PHE A 87 16.40 19.77 2.44
CA PHE A 87 16.07 20.99 1.74
C PHE A 87 16.76 22.17 2.44
N ALA A 88 17.50 22.99 1.69
CA ALA A 88 18.26 24.13 2.21
C ALA A 88 19.19 23.77 3.39
N GLY A 89 19.84 22.57 3.31
CA GLY A 89 20.79 22.10 4.33
C GLY A 89 20.17 21.59 5.64
N LYS A 90 18.86 21.37 5.65
CA LYS A 90 18.14 20.80 6.82
C LYS A 90 17.38 19.54 6.41
N GLN A 91 17.33 18.57 7.31
CA GLN A 91 16.46 17.41 7.13
C GLN A 91 15.00 17.86 7.11
N VAL A 92 14.22 17.23 6.22
CA VAL A 92 12.79 17.52 6.02
C VAL A 92 12.03 16.26 5.76
N GLY A 93 10.72 16.25 6.05
CA GLY A 93 9.81 15.23 5.56
C GLY A 93 9.70 15.29 4.03
N PHE A 94 9.51 14.15 3.39
CA PHE A 94 9.53 14.02 1.93
C PHE A 94 8.44 13.08 1.38
N GLY A 95 7.50 12.67 2.27
CA GLY A 95 6.40 11.77 1.94
C GLY A 95 6.89 10.33 1.73
N ALA A 96 7.74 9.83 2.63
CA ALA A 96 8.07 8.41 2.70
C ALA A 96 6.81 7.56 2.90
N ASP A 97 5.86 8.10 3.64
CA ASP A 97 4.45 7.81 3.69
C ASP A 97 3.74 8.46 2.47
N ASP A 98 3.29 7.76 1.39
CA ASP A 98 3.47 6.32 1.18
C ASP A 98 4.32 6.00 -0.07
N LYS A 99 5.38 6.79 -0.33
CA LYS A 99 6.31 6.53 -1.45
C LYS A 99 7.04 5.19 -1.32
N THR A 100 7.14 4.65 -0.10
CA THR A 100 7.64 3.29 0.12
C THR A 100 6.68 2.24 -0.40
N GLY A 101 5.40 2.37 -0.15
CA GLY A 101 4.37 1.50 -0.72
C GLY A 101 4.30 1.59 -2.24
N VAL A 102 4.42 2.80 -2.80
CA VAL A 102 4.55 2.98 -4.26
C VAL A 102 5.71 2.17 -4.81
N TYR A 103 6.88 2.21 -4.14
CA TYR A 103 8.04 1.41 -4.54
C TYR A 103 7.77 -0.09 -4.44
N VAL A 104 7.17 -0.56 -3.34
CA VAL A 104 6.79 -1.98 -3.16
C VAL A 104 5.87 -2.44 -4.29
N CYS A 105 4.86 -1.66 -4.63
CA CYS A 105 3.95 -1.96 -5.75
C CYS A 105 4.69 -2.09 -7.08
N LEU A 106 5.62 -1.19 -7.39
CA LEU A 106 6.41 -1.24 -8.62
C LEU A 106 7.37 -2.46 -8.68
N GLU A 107 7.97 -2.84 -7.56
CA GLU A 107 8.79 -4.06 -7.48
C GLU A 107 7.95 -5.32 -7.72
N LEU A 108 6.73 -5.39 -7.15
CA LEU A 108 5.83 -6.51 -7.34
C LEU A 108 5.31 -6.60 -8.78
N LEU A 109 5.04 -5.47 -9.44
CA LEU A 109 4.72 -5.42 -10.87
C LEU A 109 5.80 -6.06 -11.73
N GLN A 110 7.06 -5.92 -11.34
CA GLN A 110 8.18 -6.50 -12.07
C GLN A 110 8.34 -8.00 -11.81
N ARG A 111 7.97 -8.47 -10.60
CA ARG A 111 8.16 -9.86 -10.17
C ARG A 111 7.07 -10.81 -10.66
N PHE A 112 5.83 -10.30 -10.86
CA PHE A 112 4.70 -11.13 -11.24
C PHE A 112 4.23 -10.85 -12.66
N ASP A 113 3.92 -11.92 -13.40
CA ASP A 113 3.38 -11.83 -14.77
C ASP A 113 1.89 -11.51 -14.80
N LYS A 114 1.17 -11.76 -13.69
CA LYS A 114 -0.27 -11.53 -13.55
C LYS A 114 -0.55 -10.86 -12.22
N ILE A 115 -0.73 -9.54 -12.25
CA ILE A 115 -0.95 -8.72 -11.05
C ILE A 115 -1.66 -7.43 -11.44
N ALA A 116 -2.42 -6.85 -10.52
CA ALA A 116 -2.94 -5.49 -10.63
C ALA A 116 -2.34 -4.59 -9.55
N VAL A 117 -2.28 -3.29 -9.84
CA VAL A 117 -1.89 -2.25 -8.89
C VAL A 117 -2.91 -1.14 -8.91
N ALA A 118 -3.22 -0.61 -7.73
CA ALA A 118 -3.96 0.63 -7.57
C ALA A 118 -3.10 1.64 -6.80
N PHE A 119 -2.84 2.79 -7.42
CA PHE A 119 -2.26 3.94 -6.74
C PHE A 119 -3.37 4.95 -6.51
N PHE A 120 -3.66 5.27 -5.27
CA PHE A 120 -4.74 6.16 -4.89
C PHE A 120 -4.24 7.59 -4.62
N ALA A 121 -5.06 8.58 -4.96
CA ALA A 121 -4.81 9.99 -4.67
C ALA A 121 -5.70 10.45 -3.50
N GLY A 122 -5.20 11.42 -2.70
CA GLY A 122 -6.00 12.05 -1.64
C GLY A 122 -6.30 11.14 -0.46
N GLU A 123 -5.40 10.20 -0.14
CA GLU A 123 -5.49 9.35 1.05
C GLU A 123 -5.46 10.20 2.32
N GLU A 124 -4.50 11.10 2.44
CA GLU A 124 -4.20 11.97 3.58
C GLU A 124 -5.34 12.93 3.97
N GLN A 125 -6.36 13.03 3.14
CA GLN A 125 -7.59 13.77 3.43
C GLN A 125 -8.83 12.88 3.40
N GLY A 126 -8.69 11.64 3.86
CA GLY A 126 -9.79 10.70 4.05
C GLY A 126 -10.05 9.82 2.85
N CYS A 127 -9.01 9.29 2.21
CA CYS A 127 -9.08 8.28 1.14
C CYS A 127 -9.97 8.70 -0.04
N GLN A 128 -9.91 9.98 -0.42
CA GLN A 128 -10.84 10.57 -1.39
C GLN A 128 -10.83 9.86 -2.74
N GLY A 129 -9.63 9.53 -3.25
CA GLY A 129 -9.47 8.80 -4.50
C GLY A 129 -10.08 7.41 -4.45
N ALA A 130 -9.82 6.65 -3.40
CA ALA A 130 -10.38 5.32 -3.22
C ALA A 130 -11.91 5.36 -3.08
N PHE A 131 -12.48 6.36 -2.38
CA PHE A 131 -13.92 6.54 -2.31
C PHE A 131 -14.55 6.99 -3.63
N ALA A 132 -13.82 7.70 -4.48
CA ALA A 132 -14.33 8.20 -5.77
C ALA A 132 -14.10 7.22 -6.93
N ALA A 133 -13.25 6.21 -6.77
CA ALA A 133 -12.91 5.25 -7.81
C ALA A 133 -14.15 4.51 -8.36
N ASP A 134 -14.18 4.26 -9.68
CA ASP A 134 -15.22 3.46 -10.32
C ASP A 134 -15.16 2.00 -9.83
N LEU A 135 -16.29 1.50 -9.32
CA LEU A 135 -16.41 0.13 -8.78
C LEU A 135 -16.06 -0.95 -9.81
N ASN A 136 -16.30 -0.72 -11.09
CA ASN A 136 -15.95 -1.66 -12.15
C ASN A 136 -14.44 -1.96 -12.21
N ARG A 137 -13.60 -1.06 -11.69
CA ARG A 137 -12.15 -1.27 -11.60
C ARG A 137 -11.76 -2.41 -10.66
N PHE A 138 -12.65 -2.76 -9.73
CA PHE A 138 -12.41 -3.80 -8.72
C PHE A 138 -13.00 -5.17 -9.09
N ASP A 139 -13.72 -5.30 -10.20
CA ASP A 139 -14.45 -6.53 -10.56
C ASP A 139 -13.52 -7.73 -10.75
N GLN A 140 -12.36 -7.52 -11.34
CA GLN A 140 -11.36 -8.56 -11.57
C GLN A 140 -10.29 -8.63 -10.48
N MET A 141 -10.42 -7.91 -9.37
CA MET A 141 -9.49 -8.00 -8.26
C MET A 141 -9.86 -9.19 -7.37
N ALA A 142 -8.87 -10.02 -7.05
CA ALA A 142 -9.03 -11.18 -6.17
C ALA A 142 -9.13 -10.76 -4.71
N TYR A 143 -8.26 -9.88 -4.30
CA TYR A 143 -8.09 -9.25 -2.98
C TYR A 143 -7.17 -8.03 -3.14
N MET A 144 -6.96 -7.25 -2.07
CA MET A 144 -6.06 -6.10 -2.12
C MET A 144 -5.12 -6.08 -0.90
N LEU A 145 -3.82 -5.90 -1.17
CA LEU A 145 -2.78 -5.67 -0.16
C LEU A 145 -2.25 -4.25 -0.32
N GLU A 146 -2.42 -3.42 0.68
CA GLU A 146 -1.87 -2.06 0.72
C GLU A 146 -0.62 -2.04 1.59
N PHE A 147 0.32 -1.15 1.29
CA PHE A 147 1.60 -1.03 2.00
C PHE A 147 1.73 0.35 2.62
N ASP A 148 0.78 0.70 3.47
CA ASP A 148 0.63 2.01 4.11
C ASP A 148 0.59 1.90 5.65
N CYS A 149 1.35 0.95 6.23
CA CYS A 149 1.65 0.95 7.65
C CYS A 149 3.11 1.37 7.87
N PRO A 150 3.38 2.17 8.93
CA PRO A 150 4.75 2.57 9.27
C PRO A 150 5.59 1.38 9.74
N SER A 151 6.88 1.60 9.84
CA SER A 151 7.86 0.69 10.42
C SER A 151 7.92 -0.68 9.74
N ARG A 152 8.18 -1.73 10.50
CA ARG A 152 8.28 -3.11 10.04
C ARG A 152 7.34 -4.00 10.83
N GLY A 153 6.76 -5.00 10.15
CA GLY A 153 6.03 -6.07 10.81
C GLY A 153 4.69 -5.66 11.42
N LEU A 154 4.06 -4.59 10.92
CA LEU A 154 2.71 -4.21 11.32
C LEU A 154 1.72 -4.58 10.22
N MET A 155 0.50 -4.94 10.62
CA MET A 155 -0.62 -5.14 9.74
C MET A 155 -1.92 -4.69 10.36
N SER A 156 -2.82 -4.15 9.56
CA SER A 156 -4.13 -3.70 10.01
C SER A 156 -5.23 -4.63 9.53
N TYR A 157 -6.13 -5.01 10.45
CA TYR A 157 -7.35 -5.76 10.15
C TYR A 157 -8.61 -4.90 10.24
N THR A 158 -8.49 -3.72 10.82
CA THR A 158 -9.52 -2.67 10.85
C THR A 158 -8.90 -1.33 10.54
N SER A 159 -9.63 -0.52 9.80
CA SER A 159 -9.31 0.87 9.56
C SER A 159 -10.57 1.70 9.78
N ALA A 160 -10.49 2.78 10.55
CA ALA A 160 -11.65 3.62 10.95
C ALA A 160 -12.84 2.79 11.48
N GLY A 161 -12.60 1.67 12.15
CA GLY A 161 -13.63 0.76 12.64
C GLY A 161 -14.23 -0.18 11.59
N GLN A 162 -13.89 -0.03 10.31
CA GLN A 162 -14.28 -0.92 9.22
C GLN A 162 -13.37 -2.15 9.19
N ARG A 163 -13.94 -3.35 9.08
CA ARG A 163 -13.18 -4.58 8.85
C ARG A 163 -12.68 -4.64 7.42
N LEU A 164 -11.43 -5.08 7.28
CA LEU A 164 -10.78 -5.24 6.00
C LEU A 164 -10.96 -6.65 5.41
N PHE A 165 -11.28 -7.66 6.22
CA PHE A 165 -11.51 -9.05 5.80
C PHE A 165 -12.36 -9.83 6.81
N GLU A 166 -12.80 -11.04 6.46
CA GLU A 166 -13.54 -11.95 7.34
C GLU A 166 -12.60 -12.63 8.36
N ASN A 167 -12.92 -12.56 9.66
CA ASN A 167 -12.03 -13.01 10.75
C ASN A 167 -11.53 -14.46 10.66
N ASN A 168 -12.34 -15.37 10.19
CA ASN A 168 -12.01 -16.79 10.04
C ASN A 168 -12.12 -17.24 8.58
N GLY A 169 -12.04 -16.28 7.67
CA GLY A 169 -12.12 -16.52 6.25
C GLY A 169 -10.89 -17.22 5.69
N ASP A 170 -11.01 -17.68 4.47
CA ASP A 170 -9.91 -18.39 3.78
C ASP A 170 -8.77 -17.42 3.43
N PHE A 171 -9.08 -16.13 3.23
CA PHE A 171 -8.07 -15.09 2.99
C PHE A 171 -7.06 -15.01 4.13
N ILE A 172 -7.53 -14.77 5.35
CA ILE A 172 -6.62 -14.63 6.49
C ILE A 172 -5.97 -15.96 6.91
N LYS A 173 -6.67 -17.08 6.78
CA LYS A 173 -6.08 -18.40 7.04
C LYS A 173 -4.92 -18.71 6.12
N SER A 174 -5.03 -18.35 4.83
CA SER A 174 -3.95 -18.50 3.86
C SER A 174 -2.80 -17.52 4.09
N ALA A 175 -3.08 -16.29 4.53
CA ALA A 175 -2.07 -15.27 4.78
C ALA A 175 -1.26 -15.51 6.06
N LEU A 176 -1.88 -16.02 7.13
CA LEU A 176 -1.27 -16.15 8.47
C LEU A 176 0.07 -16.88 8.52
N PRO A 177 0.32 -17.98 7.80
CA PRO A 177 1.61 -18.65 7.83
C PRO A 177 2.76 -17.72 7.39
N VAL A 178 2.54 -16.95 6.31
CA VAL A 178 3.55 -15.98 5.82
C VAL A 178 3.68 -14.83 6.79
N LEU A 179 2.57 -14.22 7.22
CA LEU A 179 2.58 -13.10 8.16
C LEU A 179 3.30 -13.44 9.46
N ASN A 180 3.06 -14.63 10.02
CA ASN A 180 3.75 -15.13 11.22
C ASN A 180 5.24 -15.36 10.98
N LYS A 181 5.64 -15.88 9.82
CA LYS A 181 7.06 -16.07 9.44
C LYS A 181 7.82 -14.73 9.48
N TYR A 182 7.18 -13.66 9.05
CA TYR A 182 7.77 -12.31 9.05
C TYR A 182 7.58 -11.56 10.38
N GLY A 183 6.97 -12.20 11.39
CA GLY A 183 6.78 -11.63 12.72
C GLY A 183 5.82 -10.43 12.74
N THR A 184 4.79 -10.46 11.88
CA THR A 184 3.82 -9.37 11.77
C THR A 184 2.91 -9.31 12.99
N GLU A 185 2.71 -8.12 13.53
CA GLU A 185 1.83 -7.83 14.66
C GLU A 185 0.60 -7.03 14.20
N TRP A 186 -0.54 -7.26 14.87
CA TRP A 186 -1.77 -6.57 14.60
C TRP A 186 -1.76 -5.16 15.18
N GLN A 187 -2.16 -4.17 14.36
CA GLN A 187 -2.46 -2.83 14.87
C GLN A 187 -3.76 -2.28 14.27
N ARG A 188 -4.31 -1.27 14.91
CA ARG A 188 -5.40 -0.47 14.34
C ARG A 188 -4.79 0.67 13.54
N HIS A 189 -5.33 0.90 12.35
CA HIS A 189 -4.97 2.05 11.53
C HIS A 189 -6.17 3.01 11.47
N PRO A 190 -5.94 4.33 11.60
CA PRO A 190 -7.06 5.28 11.62
C PRO A 190 -7.80 5.33 10.29
N TYR A 191 -7.07 5.48 9.19
CA TYR A 191 -7.57 5.50 7.82
C TYR A 191 -6.59 4.77 6.92
N THR A 192 -7.07 4.26 5.79
CA THR A 192 -6.26 3.72 4.69
C THR A 192 -7.18 3.46 3.51
N ASP A 193 -6.68 3.52 2.27
CA ASP A 193 -7.49 3.37 1.06
C ASP A 193 -8.20 2.03 0.97
N VAL A 194 -7.58 0.94 1.45
CA VAL A 194 -8.25 -0.37 1.49
C VAL A 194 -9.47 -0.41 2.41
N MET A 195 -9.62 0.52 3.35
CA MET A 195 -10.87 0.67 4.11
C MET A 195 -12.01 1.10 3.17
N ALA A 196 -11.79 2.10 2.33
CA ALA A 196 -12.77 2.56 1.36
C ALA A 196 -13.10 1.46 0.34
N VAL A 197 -12.07 0.73 -0.14
CA VAL A 197 -12.24 -0.41 -1.05
C VAL A 197 -13.05 -1.53 -0.39
N ALA A 198 -12.67 -1.99 0.80
CA ALA A 198 -13.38 -3.05 1.52
C ALA A 198 -14.85 -2.70 1.79
N GLN A 199 -15.11 -1.44 2.18
CA GLN A 199 -16.47 -0.96 2.43
C GLN A 199 -17.35 -1.01 1.18
N ARG A 200 -16.79 -0.63 0.02
CA ARG A 200 -17.54 -0.47 -1.22
C ARG A 200 -17.65 -1.74 -2.05
N THR A 201 -16.66 -2.63 -1.97
CA THR A 201 -16.52 -3.78 -2.89
C THR A 201 -16.68 -5.14 -2.22
N LYS A 202 -16.55 -5.23 -0.90
CA LYS A 202 -16.48 -6.49 -0.13
C LYS A 202 -15.25 -7.35 -0.49
N LEU A 203 -14.22 -6.76 -1.10
CA LEU A 203 -12.94 -7.43 -1.25
C LEU A 203 -12.30 -7.66 0.11
N SER A 204 -11.61 -8.79 0.27
CA SER A 204 -10.71 -8.99 1.39
C SER A 204 -9.47 -8.13 1.19
N CYS A 205 -9.17 -7.29 2.17
CA CYS A 205 -8.07 -6.33 2.11
C CYS A 205 -7.17 -6.48 3.34
N LEU A 206 -5.92 -6.06 3.20
CA LEU A 206 -4.95 -6.01 4.30
C LEU A 206 -4.05 -4.80 4.10
N ASN A 207 -3.74 -4.06 5.16
CA ASN A 207 -2.74 -3.00 5.14
C ASN A 207 -1.50 -3.47 5.90
N LEU A 208 -0.31 -3.29 5.31
CA LEU A 208 0.98 -3.86 5.73
C LEU A 208 2.04 -2.77 5.83
N SER A 209 3.05 -3.00 6.68
CA SER A 209 4.21 -2.10 6.80
C SER A 209 5.02 -2.02 5.53
N SER A 210 5.51 -0.82 5.21
CA SER A 210 6.37 -0.55 4.04
C SER A 210 7.77 -0.01 4.37
N GLY A 211 8.11 0.21 5.66
CA GLY A 211 9.46 0.57 6.09
C GLY A 211 9.73 2.07 6.21
N TYR A 212 8.71 2.93 6.24
CA TYR A 212 8.85 4.34 6.58
C TYR A 212 8.69 4.58 8.09
N TYR A 213 9.25 5.68 8.58
CA TYR A 213 9.29 6.04 10.00
C TYR A 213 9.13 7.53 10.19
N ASN A 214 8.66 7.95 11.37
CA ASN A 214 8.46 9.35 11.72
C ASN A 214 7.65 10.12 10.67
N TRP A 215 6.60 9.47 10.14
CA TRP A 215 5.75 10.04 9.09
C TRP A 215 5.14 11.37 9.53
N HIS A 216 4.83 12.24 8.58
CA HIS A 216 4.29 13.58 8.80
C HIS A 216 5.23 14.54 9.55
N ALA A 217 6.46 14.14 9.85
CA ALA A 217 7.44 14.92 10.59
C ALA A 217 8.63 15.36 9.74
N CYS A 218 9.42 16.31 10.25
CA CYS A 218 10.61 16.77 9.53
C CYS A 218 11.79 15.80 9.61
N ASP A 219 11.79 14.87 10.54
CA ASP A 219 12.77 13.80 10.73
C ASP A 219 12.32 12.46 10.16
N GLU A 220 11.38 12.48 9.24
CA GLU A 220 10.91 11.32 8.46
C GLU A 220 12.10 10.62 7.79
N TYR A 221 12.06 9.28 7.77
CA TYR A 221 13.07 8.47 7.12
C TYR A 221 12.52 7.13 6.64
N ILE A 222 13.26 6.48 5.75
CA ILE A 222 13.00 5.12 5.26
C ILE A 222 14.13 4.21 5.73
N ARG A 223 13.82 3.00 6.20
CA ARG A 223 14.80 1.95 6.43
C ARG A 223 14.76 0.97 5.28
N LEU A 224 15.86 0.89 4.52
CA LEU A 224 15.94 0.11 3.28
C LEU A 224 15.72 -1.39 3.50
N SER A 225 16.29 -1.96 4.56
CA SER A 225 16.09 -3.37 4.92
C SER A 225 14.64 -3.70 5.24
N ASP A 226 13.87 -2.76 5.80
CA ASP A 226 12.46 -3.00 6.12
C ASP A 226 11.57 -2.88 4.87
N VAL A 227 11.90 -2.01 3.91
CA VAL A 227 11.26 -1.98 2.58
C VAL A 227 11.50 -3.29 1.84
N GLU A 228 12.73 -3.83 1.88
CA GLU A 228 13.05 -5.11 1.26
C GLU A 228 12.23 -6.26 1.89
N VAL A 229 12.08 -6.25 3.22
CA VAL A 229 11.23 -7.21 3.91
C VAL A 229 9.76 -7.10 3.48
N ALA A 230 9.22 -5.89 3.28
CA ALA A 230 7.86 -5.70 2.78
C ALA A 230 7.69 -6.32 1.38
N VAL A 231 8.64 -6.09 0.48
CA VAL A 231 8.64 -6.68 -0.88
C VAL A 231 8.70 -8.20 -0.82
N GLU A 232 9.62 -8.79 -0.02
CA GLU A 232 9.77 -10.25 0.07
C GLU A 232 8.56 -10.91 0.73
N MET A 233 8.00 -10.31 1.77
CA MET A 233 6.76 -10.79 2.42
C MET A 233 5.60 -10.80 1.42
N ALA A 234 5.42 -9.72 0.65
CA ALA A 234 4.38 -9.64 -0.36
C ALA A 234 4.58 -10.67 -1.48
N ALA A 235 5.83 -10.88 -1.90
CA ALA A 235 6.17 -11.87 -2.92
C ALA A 235 5.89 -13.32 -2.47
N GLU A 236 5.89 -13.61 -1.17
CA GLU A 236 5.44 -14.88 -0.61
C GLU A 236 3.92 -14.93 -0.37
N LEU A 237 3.30 -13.81 0.05
CA LEU A 237 1.85 -13.75 0.30
C LEU A 237 1.04 -13.97 -0.97
N ILE A 238 1.44 -13.37 -2.08
CA ILE A 238 0.69 -13.42 -3.34
C ILE A 238 0.50 -14.87 -3.84
N PRO A 239 1.52 -15.74 -3.92
CA PRO A 239 1.34 -17.14 -4.29
C PRO A 239 0.46 -17.93 -3.30
N GLU A 240 0.59 -17.70 -1.99
CA GLU A 240 -0.22 -18.38 -0.97
C GLU A 240 -1.71 -18.02 -1.07
N LEU A 241 -2.01 -16.76 -1.32
CA LEU A 241 -3.39 -16.30 -1.53
C LEU A 241 -3.92 -16.71 -2.91
N GLY A 242 -3.05 -16.77 -3.93
CA GLY A 242 -3.35 -17.18 -5.30
C GLY A 242 -4.15 -16.14 -6.10
N TRP A 243 -4.52 -16.52 -7.32
CA TRP A 243 -5.25 -15.70 -8.31
C TRP A 243 -6.75 -16.03 -8.26
N ARG A 244 -7.35 -15.95 -7.08
CA ARG A 244 -8.76 -16.33 -6.84
C ARG A 244 -9.38 -15.39 -5.81
N VAL A 245 -10.67 -15.17 -5.93
CA VAL A 245 -11.44 -14.42 -4.94
C VAL A 245 -11.58 -15.23 -3.67
N LEU A 246 -11.21 -14.64 -2.54
CA LEU A 246 -11.31 -15.23 -1.22
C LEU A 246 -12.32 -14.45 -0.39
N ASP A 247 -13.26 -15.15 0.24
CA ASP A 247 -14.25 -14.62 1.21
C ASP A 247 -15.18 -13.51 0.70
N ARG A 248 -15.29 -13.31 -0.61
CA ARG A 248 -16.21 -12.32 -1.19
C ARG A 248 -17.65 -12.77 -0.94
N LYS A 249 -18.26 -12.36 0.17
CA LYS A 249 -19.67 -12.61 0.44
C LYS A 249 -20.56 -11.53 -0.17
N ARG A 250 -21.62 -11.95 -0.88
CA ARG A 250 -22.75 -11.08 -1.22
C ARG A 250 -23.35 -10.48 0.08
N ALA A 251 -23.88 -9.26 -0.03
CA ALA A 251 -24.47 -8.49 1.05
C ALA A 251 -25.69 -9.17 1.64
N ASP A 252 -25.51 -10.19 2.47
CA ASP A 252 -26.54 -10.74 3.37
C ASP A 252 -25.82 -11.56 4.44
N ALA A 253 -25.45 -10.95 5.54
CA ALA A 253 -25.29 -11.68 6.78
C ALA A 253 -25.12 -10.75 7.99
N THR A 254 -26.06 -10.86 8.85
CA THR A 254 -26.09 -10.45 10.24
C THR A 254 -24.78 -10.77 10.98
N SER A 255 -24.35 -9.82 11.78
CA SER A 255 -23.18 -9.85 12.64
C SER A 255 -23.02 -11.14 13.45
N THR A 256 -21.92 -11.89 13.20
CA THR A 256 -21.46 -12.93 14.11
C THR A 256 -20.41 -12.34 15.06
N PRO A 257 -20.47 -12.62 16.38
CA PRO A 257 -19.52 -12.07 17.36
C PRO A 257 -18.08 -12.52 17.08
N LEU A 258 -17.14 -11.65 17.43
CA LEU A 258 -15.70 -11.88 17.38
C LEU A 258 -15.32 -13.17 18.12
N VAL A 259 -14.73 -14.14 17.41
CA VAL A 259 -13.87 -15.12 18.06
C VAL A 259 -12.58 -14.38 18.41
N GLU A 260 -12.25 -14.34 19.69
CA GLU A 260 -10.99 -13.77 20.18
C GLU A 260 -9.81 -14.44 19.48
N ILE A 261 -9.25 -13.74 18.49
CA ILE A 261 -7.87 -14.02 18.10
C ILE A 261 -7.06 -13.51 19.28
N LYS A 262 -6.43 -14.40 20.05
CA LYS A 262 -5.57 -14.01 21.18
C LYS A 262 -4.59 -12.97 20.66
N PRO A 263 -4.54 -11.75 21.22
CA PRO A 263 -3.64 -10.73 20.74
C PRO A 263 -2.21 -11.16 21.00
N LEU A 264 -1.45 -11.33 19.93
CA LEU A 264 -0.01 -11.11 19.99
C LEU A 264 0.12 -9.63 20.34
N ARG A 265 0.70 -9.32 21.47
CA ARG A 265 0.87 -8.05 22.17
C ARG A 265 0.47 -6.79 21.38
N VAL A 266 -0.61 -6.17 21.82
CA VAL A 266 -0.99 -4.81 21.39
C VAL A 266 0.09 -3.85 21.86
N VAL A 267 0.78 -3.20 20.93
CA VAL A 267 1.66 -2.07 21.24
C VAL A 267 0.80 -0.81 21.25
N ASP A 268 0.20 -0.50 22.40
CA ASP A 268 -0.51 0.77 22.67
C ASP A 268 0.48 1.94 22.90
N LYS A 269 1.47 2.13 22.04
CA LYS A 269 2.37 3.25 22.13
C LYS A 269 2.56 3.89 20.78
N LEU A 270 1.66 4.75 20.38
CA LEU A 270 1.93 5.77 19.34
C LEU A 270 0.71 6.72 19.16
N LEU A 271 0.11 7.19 20.29
CA LEU A 271 -0.70 8.39 20.29
C LEU A 271 -0.30 9.18 21.54
N GLY A 272 0.71 10.00 21.41
CA GLY A 272 1.14 11.02 22.37
C GLY A 272 1.66 12.20 21.61
#